data_8c08a4e33d85fb01679b4bfe0fcb4615
#
_entry.id   8c08a4e33d85fb01679b4bfe0fcb4615
#
_cell.length_a   1.000
_cell.length_b   1.000
_cell.length_c   1.000
_cell.angle_alpha   90.00
_cell.angle_beta   90.00
_cell.angle_gamma   90.00
#
_symmetry.space_group_name_H-M   'P 1'
#
loop_
_entity.id
_entity.type
_entity.pdbx_description
1 polymer ?
#
loop_
_entity_poly.entity_id
_entity_poly.type
_entity_poly.pdbx_seq_one_letter_code
_entity_poly.pdbx_strand_id
1 'polypeptide(L)'
;PEDNPYLPETYFQQLSNLPESDRKRLRDGDWDFDLSPDKIFEHDSMLQMFNDTEGVGEMYITCDPAAMGNDRTVIGIWKGLNLIKIHQFKHKYPHEVATIIRQLAQDNSVRLNNAVVDSDGLGIGVSGLLRCREFLNGSSAVDKEHFASLKSECYYKLSDYIKINKIHVNDHSMRDTIVKELDTI
;
A
#
# COMPACT_ATOMS: atom_id res chain seq x y z
N PRO A 1 -23.79 23.35 12.35
CA PRO A 1 -25.24 23.65 12.43
C PRO A 1 -25.65 24.24 13.79
N GLU A 2 -24.89 23.96 14.87
CA GLU A 2 -25.21 24.43 16.24
C GLU A 2 -25.22 25.96 16.35
N ASP A 3 -24.52 26.67 15.49
CA ASP A 3 -24.46 28.13 15.43
C ASP A 3 -25.67 28.77 14.70
N ASN A 4 -26.60 27.97 14.17
CA ASN A 4 -27.76 28.47 13.47
C ASN A 4 -29.02 28.39 14.36
N PRO A 5 -29.49 29.55 14.90
CA PRO A 5 -30.64 29.58 15.84
C PRO A 5 -31.99 29.26 15.18
N TYR A 6 -32.04 29.12 13.86
CA TYR A 6 -33.28 28.90 13.11
C TYR A 6 -33.54 27.42 12.79
N LEU A 7 -32.62 26.52 13.20
CA LEU A 7 -32.81 25.10 12.97
C LEU A 7 -33.64 24.45 14.07
N PRO A 8 -34.67 23.66 13.73
CA PRO A 8 -35.51 23.00 14.71
C PRO A 8 -34.73 21.87 15.42
N GLU A 9 -35.08 21.60 16.67
CA GLU A 9 -34.45 20.55 17.50
C GLU A 9 -34.57 19.16 16.88
N THR A 10 -35.63 18.91 16.14
CA THR A 10 -35.83 17.67 15.37
C THR A 10 -34.77 17.45 14.31
N TYR A 11 -34.19 18.53 13.74
CA TYR A 11 -33.09 18.45 12.77
C TYR A 11 -31.81 17.91 13.42
N PHE A 12 -31.49 18.36 14.64
CA PHE A 12 -30.34 17.85 15.39
C PHE A 12 -30.50 16.39 15.79
N GLN A 13 -31.72 15.96 16.12
CA GLN A 13 -32.00 14.54 16.37
C GLN A 13 -31.82 13.70 15.12
N GLN A 14 -32.26 14.19 13.96
CA GLN A 14 -32.05 13.50 12.68
C GLN A 14 -30.57 13.39 12.35
N LEU A 15 -29.77 14.45 12.50
CA LEU A 15 -28.34 14.43 12.30
C LEU A 15 -27.63 13.45 13.26
N SER A 16 -28.11 13.34 14.49
CA SER A 16 -27.53 12.42 15.48
C SER A 16 -27.79 10.94 15.18
N ASN A 17 -28.83 10.65 14.40
CA ASN A 17 -29.19 9.30 14.00
C ASN A 17 -28.53 8.87 12.66
N LEU A 18 -27.76 9.76 12.02
CA LEU A 18 -27.04 9.44 10.82
C LEU A 18 -25.83 8.53 11.11
N PRO A 19 -25.36 7.76 10.13
CA PRO A 19 -24.07 7.07 10.18
C PRO A 19 -22.96 8.05 10.59
N GLU A 20 -21.91 7.55 11.21
CA GLU A 20 -20.83 8.39 11.77
C GLU A 20 -20.19 9.30 10.71
N SER A 21 -20.01 8.83 9.49
CA SER A 21 -19.51 9.59 8.35
C SER A 21 -20.36 10.82 8.04
N ASP A 22 -21.66 10.61 7.89
CA ASP A 22 -22.60 11.66 7.53
C ASP A 22 -22.79 12.65 8.69
N ARG A 23 -22.76 12.14 9.92
CA ARG A 23 -22.82 12.96 11.12
C ARG A 23 -21.61 13.90 11.23
N LYS A 24 -20.40 13.41 11.03
CA LYS A 24 -19.18 14.24 11.07
C LYS A 24 -19.18 15.29 9.98
N ARG A 25 -19.59 14.95 8.76
CA ARG A 25 -19.70 15.91 7.68
C ARG A 25 -20.80 16.97 7.90
N LEU A 26 -22.01 16.53 8.17
CA LEU A 26 -23.18 17.40 8.17
C LEU A 26 -23.39 18.11 9.52
N ARG A 27 -23.02 17.49 10.63
CA ARG A 27 -23.14 18.06 11.95
C ARG A 27 -21.88 18.80 12.37
N ASP A 28 -20.72 18.18 12.25
CA ASP A 28 -19.47 18.71 12.81
C ASP A 28 -18.69 19.55 11.78
N GLY A 29 -19.11 19.54 10.51
CA GLY A 29 -18.47 20.31 9.43
C GLY A 29 -17.09 19.75 9.03
N ASP A 30 -16.81 18.52 9.40
CA ASP A 30 -15.57 17.82 9.07
C ASP A 30 -15.69 17.23 7.66
N TRP A 31 -15.27 18.00 6.67
CA TRP A 31 -15.29 17.61 5.26
C TRP A 31 -14.10 16.71 4.87
N ASP A 32 -13.09 16.66 5.71
CA ASP A 32 -11.92 15.79 5.51
C ASP A 32 -12.15 14.38 6.09
N PHE A 33 -13.24 14.20 6.84
CA PHE A 33 -13.64 12.91 7.38
C PHE A 33 -14.32 12.06 6.30
N ASP A 34 -13.55 11.22 5.66
CA ASP A 34 -14.01 10.32 4.59
C ASP A 34 -14.07 8.86 5.09
N LEU A 35 -15.20 8.48 5.66
CA LEU A 35 -15.61 7.08 5.76
C LEU A 35 -16.47 6.74 4.54
N SER A 36 -15.90 6.84 3.34
CA SER A 36 -16.53 6.20 2.18
C SER A 36 -16.57 4.71 2.47
N PRO A 37 -17.75 4.08 2.51
CA PRO A 37 -17.85 2.63 2.73
C PRO A 37 -17.14 1.82 1.63
N ASP A 38 -16.72 2.49 0.56
CA ASP A 38 -16.05 1.90 -0.59
C ASP A 38 -14.50 1.98 -0.49
N LYS A 39 -13.93 2.72 0.49
CA LYS A 39 -12.48 2.80 0.64
C LYS A 39 -11.92 1.62 1.43
N ILE A 40 -10.96 0.94 0.84
CA ILE A 40 -10.25 -0.19 1.47
C ILE A 40 -9.33 0.30 2.61
N PHE A 41 -8.74 1.49 2.44
CA PHE A 41 -7.73 2.05 3.36
C PHE A 41 -8.28 3.28 4.11
N GLU A 42 -8.12 3.28 5.42
CA GLU A 42 -8.44 4.43 6.28
C GLU A 42 -7.27 5.41 6.32
N HIS A 43 -7.53 6.68 6.06
CA HIS A 43 -6.49 7.71 5.94
C HIS A 43 -5.60 7.81 7.19
N ASP A 44 -6.19 7.88 8.38
CA ASP A 44 -5.44 8.00 9.63
C ASP A 44 -4.57 6.78 9.90
N SER A 45 -5.07 5.59 9.60
CA SER A 45 -4.32 4.34 9.73
C SER A 45 -3.13 4.29 8.76
N MET A 46 -3.31 4.80 7.52
CA MET A 46 -2.21 4.93 6.56
C MET A 46 -1.12 5.88 7.07
N LEU A 47 -1.48 7.00 7.69
CA LEU A 47 -0.50 7.93 8.25
C LEU A 47 0.30 7.32 9.41
N GLN A 48 -0.33 6.49 10.22
CA GLN A 48 0.30 5.83 11.38
C GLN A 48 1.32 4.76 10.98
N MET A 49 1.22 4.16 9.77
CA MET A 49 2.21 3.18 9.33
C MET A 49 3.60 3.78 9.09
N PHE A 50 3.71 5.12 8.90
CA PHE A 50 4.97 5.82 8.75
C PHE A 50 5.57 6.14 10.12
N ASN A 51 6.48 5.29 10.56
CA ASN A 51 7.13 5.41 11.87
C ASN A 51 8.50 4.72 11.84
N ASP A 52 9.27 4.89 12.91
CA ASP A 52 10.64 4.36 13.04
C ASP A 52 10.69 3.02 13.80
N THR A 53 9.59 2.25 13.78
CA THR A 53 9.58 0.91 14.40
C THR A 53 10.64 0.03 13.78
N GLU A 54 11.44 -0.63 14.60
CA GLU A 54 12.48 -1.52 14.12
C GLU A 54 11.88 -2.82 13.57
N GLY A 55 12.24 -3.17 12.33
CA GLY A 55 11.78 -4.38 11.68
C GLY A 55 12.33 -5.66 12.34
N VAL A 56 11.49 -6.66 12.45
CA VAL A 56 11.84 -7.98 12.99
C VAL A 56 11.55 -9.05 11.96
N GLY A 57 12.48 -10.00 11.76
CA GLY A 57 12.30 -11.10 10.84
C GLY A 57 13.31 -11.13 9.69
N GLU A 58 12.99 -11.89 8.66
CA GLU A 58 13.84 -12.02 7.47
C GLU A 58 13.79 -10.79 6.58
N MET A 59 14.84 -10.65 5.77
CA MET A 59 14.94 -9.61 4.76
C MET A 59 14.28 -10.05 3.45
N TYR A 60 13.55 -9.12 2.81
CA TYR A 60 12.87 -9.32 1.54
C TYR A 60 13.13 -8.15 0.58
N ILE A 61 12.96 -8.42 -0.71
CA ILE A 61 12.93 -7.40 -1.76
C ILE A 61 11.61 -7.54 -2.51
N THR A 62 10.93 -6.42 -2.74
CA THR A 62 9.82 -6.34 -3.69
C THR A 62 10.20 -5.44 -4.85
N CYS A 63 9.77 -5.75 -6.06
CA CYS A 63 10.03 -4.93 -7.23
C CYS A 63 8.79 -4.85 -8.11
N ASP A 64 8.41 -3.62 -8.44
CA ASP A 64 7.47 -3.29 -9.50
C ASP A 64 8.27 -2.65 -10.65
N PRO A 65 8.59 -3.42 -11.70
CA PRO A 65 9.38 -2.92 -12.81
C PRO A 65 8.50 -2.18 -13.82
N ALA A 66 8.80 -0.91 -14.03
CA ALA A 66 8.11 -0.10 -15.02
C ALA A 66 8.75 -0.21 -16.42
N ALA A 67 7.89 -0.18 -17.45
CA ALA A 67 8.31 -0.09 -18.84
C ALA A 67 8.91 1.28 -19.18
N MET A 68 9.36 1.44 -20.41
CA MET A 68 9.77 2.75 -20.95
C MET A 68 8.58 3.71 -20.97
N GLY A 69 8.69 4.86 -20.28
CA GLY A 69 7.63 5.85 -20.17
C GLY A 69 7.86 6.80 -18.99
N ASN A 70 6.80 7.33 -18.45
CA ASN A 70 6.86 8.21 -17.25
C ASN A 70 6.92 7.44 -15.94
N ASP A 71 6.59 6.15 -15.96
CA ASP A 71 6.56 5.31 -14.78
C ASP A 71 7.97 4.97 -14.31
N ARG A 72 8.07 4.64 -13.04
CA ARG A 72 9.35 4.31 -12.39
C ARG A 72 9.35 2.86 -11.93
N THR A 73 10.45 2.18 -12.14
CA THR A 73 10.72 0.93 -11.42
C THR A 73 10.89 1.25 -9.94
N VAL A 74 10.11 0.61 -9.09
CA VAL A 74 10.15 0.78 -7.63
C VAL A 74 10.63 -0.52 -6.99
N ILE A 75 11.64 -0.40 -6.11
CA ILE A 75 12.18 -1.53 -5.36
C ILE A 75 12.10 -1.22 -3.88
N GLY A 76 11.40 -2.06 -3.13
CA GLY A 76 11.28 -1.99 -1.67
C GLY A 76 12.21 -2.99 -0.99
N ILE A 77 12.94 -2.53 0.04
CA ILE A 77 13.71 -3.38 0.96
C ILE A 77 12.93 -3.52 2.24
N TRP A 78 12.67 -4.74 2.65
CA TRP A 78 11.84 -5.06 3.81
C TRP A 78 12.59 -5.89 4.85
N LYS A 79 12.26 -5.67 6.11
CA LYS A 79 12.62 -6.57 7.22
C LYS A 79 11.33 -7.01 7.92
N GLY A 80 10.92 -8.27 7.70
CA GLY A 80 9.58 -8.72 8.07
C GLY A 80 8.50 -7.88 7.36
N LEU A 81 7.68 -7.18 8.13
CA LEU A 81 6.62 -6.29 7.63
C LEU A 81 7.01 -4.80 7.69
N ASN A 82 8.28 -4.49 7.85
CA ASN A 82 8.78 -3.12 7.83
C ASN A 82 9.43 -2.81 6.48
N LEU A 83 8.91 -1.82 5.77
CA LEU A 83 9.53 -1.24 4.58
C LEU A 83 10.63 -0.28 5.00
N ILE A 84 11.88 -0.75 4.93
CA ILE A 84 13.05 -0.01 5.44
C ILE A 84 13.50 1.05 4.45
N LYS A 85 13.51 0.70 3.15
CA LYS A 85 14.03 1.57 2.10
C LYS A 85 13.28 1.38 0.79
N ILE A 86 13.09 2.49 0.07
CA ILE A 86 12.49 2.52 -1.27
C ILE A 86 13.52 3.08 -2.25
N HIS A 87 13.72 2.36 -3.35
CA HIS A 87 14.56 2.80 -4.46
C HIS A 87 13.69 3.02 -5.70
N GLN A 88 13.92 4.10 -6.42
CA GLN A 88 13.21 4.42 -7.64
C GLN A 88 14.18 4.63 -8.79
N PHE A 89 13.86 4.04 -9.95
CA PHE A 89 14.68 4.16 -11.15
C PHE A 89 13.80 4.48 -12.36
N LYS A 90 14.27 5.38 -13.21
CA LYS A 90 13.64 5.67 -14.51
C LYS A 90 14.32 4.87 -15.61
N HIS A 91 13.54 4.49 -16.64
CA HIS A 91 14.05 3.95 -17.91
C HIS A 91 15.08 2.83 -17.74
N LYS A 92 14.69 1.72 -17.13
CA LYS A 92 15.54 0.55 -16.94
C LYS A 92 15.08 -0.64 -17.80
N TYR A 93 16.04 -1.29 -18.46
CA TYR A 93 15.78 -2.57 -19.11
C TYR A 93 15.72 -3.71 -18.08
N PRO A 94 15.05 -4.85 -18.39
CA PRO A 94 14.93 -5.97 -17.44
C PRO A 94 16.28 -6.46 -16.89
N HIS A 95 17.32 -6.53 -17.70
CA HIS A 95 18.65 -6.96 -17.26
C HIS A 95 19.32 -5.96 -16.31
N GLU A 96 19.06 -4.65 -16.48
CA GLU A 96 19.56 -3.63 -15.56
C GLU A 96 18.84 -3.72 -14.21
N VAL A 97 17.49 -3.87 -14.23
CA VAL A 97 16.69 -4.07 -13.02
C VAL A 97 17.16 -5.32 -12.28
N ALA A 98 17.36 -6.44 -12.99
CA ALA A 98 17.87 -7.66 -12.38
C ALA A 98 19.27 -7.47 -11.76
N THR A 99 20.14 -6.67 -12.39
CA THR A 99 21.46 -6.35 -11.84
C THR A 99 21.35 -5.50 -10.56
N ILE A 100 20.49 -4.50 -10.58
CA ILE A 100 20.22 -3.67 -9.39
C ILE A 100 19.68 -4.52 -8.24
N ILE A 101 18.71 -5.39 -8.50
CA ILE A 101 18.14 -6.28 -7.46
C ILE A 101 19.22 -7.21 -6.89
N ARG A 102 20.11 -7.78 -7.72
CA ARG A 102 21.23 -8.60 -7.21
C ARG A 102 22.15 -7.82 -6.30
N GLN A 103 22.48 -6.59 -6.68
CA GLN A 103 23.32 -5.73 -5.85
C GLN A 103 22.64 -5.39 -4.52
N LEU A 104 21.38 -4.95 -4.56
CA LEU A 104 20.62 -4.65 -3.34
C LEU A 104 20.44 -5.89 -2.47
N ALA A 105 20.25 -7.06 -3.06
CA ALA A 105 20.16 -8.32 -2.32
C ALA A 105 21.47 -8.66 -1.61
N GLN A 106 22.61 -8.43 -2.25
CA GLN A 106 23.93 -8.63 -1.64
C GLN A 106 24.17 -7.62 -0.52
N ASP A 107 23.92 -6.33 -0.75
CA ASP A 107 24.16 -5.26 0.21
C ASP A 107 23.29 -5.41 1.48
N ASN A 108 22.09 -5.95 1.34
CA ASN A 108 21.14 -6.14 2.45
C ASN A 108 21.03 -7.59 2.94
N SER A 109 21.92 -8.49 2.49
CA SER A 109 21.91 -9.91 2.87
C SER A 109 20.58 -10.61 2.59
N VAL A 110 19.90 -10.26 1.49
CA VAL A 110 18.64 -10.85 1.06
C VAL A 110 18.93 -12.07 0.15
N ARG A 111 18.28 -13.19 0.44
CA ARG A 111 18.31 -14.34 -0.48
C ARG A 111 17.40 -14.04 -1.68
N LEU A 112 17.83 -14.37 -2.91
CA LEU A 112 16.99 -14.13 -4.10
C LEU A 112 15.65 -14.86 -4.05
N ASN A 113 15.52 -15.95 -3.31
CA ASN A 113 14.24 -16.60 -3.04
C ASN A 113 13.27 -15.75 -2.19
N ASN A 114 13.79 -14.72 -1.52
CA ASN A 114 13.03 -13.73 -0.78
C ASN A 114 12.79 -12.44 -1.61
N ALA A 115 13.17 -12.43 -2.87
CA ALA A 115 12.80 -11.38 -3.81
C ALA A 115 11.49 -11.75 -4.52
N VAL A 116 10.57 -10.78 -4.63
CA VAL A 116 9.29 -10.89 -5.33
C VAL A 116 9.24 -9.79 -6.38
N VAL A 117 8.95 -10.15 -7.60
CA VAL A 117 8.83 -9.22 -8.74
C VAL A 117 7.41 -9.29 -9.28
N ASP A 118 6.77 -8.11 -9.45
CA ASP A 118 5.55 -8.05 -10.25
C ASP A 118 5.89 -8.47 -11.68
N SER A 119 5.38 -9.64 -12.06
CA SER A 119 5.73 -10.31 -13.31
C SER A 119 4.67 -10.13 -14.39
N ASP A 120 3.74 -9.21 -14.22
CA ASP A 120 2.87 -8.79 -15.29
C ASP A 120 3.69 -7.95 -16.32
N GLY A 121 3.69 -8.36 -17.57
CA GLY A 121 4.41 -7.64 -18.65
C GLY A 121 5.94 -7.70 -18.54
N LEU A 122 6.58 -6.56 -18.29
CA LEU A 122 8.05 -6.44 -18.27
C LEU A 122 8.71 -7.27 -17.18
N GLY A 123 8.03 -7.46 -16.07
CA GLY A 123 8.57 -8.13 -14.89
C GLY A 123 8.92 -9.59 -15.10
N ILE A 124 8.27 -10.27 -16.05
CA ILE A 124 8.60 -11.66 -16.41
C ILE A 124 10.05 -11.81 -16.88
N GLY A 125 10.58 -10.78 -17.56
CA GLY A 125 11.99 -10.75 -17.98
C GLY A 125 12.94 -10.57 -16.79
N VAL A 126 12.52 -9.82 -15.76
CA VAL A 126 13.31 -9.58 -14.55
C VAL A 126 13.31 -10.84 -13.66
N SER A 127 12.14 -11.40 -13.40
CA SER A 127 11.99 -12.60 -12.54
C SER A 127 12.70 -13.82 -13.14
N GLY A 128 12.60 -14.00 -14.46
CA GLY A 128 13.30 -15.06 -15.19
C GLY A 128 14.83 -14.96 -15.08
N LEU A 129 15.40 -13.75 -15.17
CA LEU A 129 16.84 -13.51 -15.02
C LEU A 129 17.32 -13.74 -13.57
N LEU A 130 16.48 -13.44 -12.58
CA LEU A 130 16.79 -13.57 -11.16
C LEU A 130 16.53 -14.99 -10.62
N ARG A 131 15.60 -15.70 -11.24
CA ARG A 131 15.00 -16.94 -10.72
C ARG A 131 14.42 -16.72 -9.31
N CYS A 132 13.72 -15.61 -9.13
CA CYS A 132 13.06 -15.22 -7.90
C CYS A 132 11.56 -15.55 -7.94
N ARG A 133 10.82 -15.15 -6.91
CA ARG A 133 9.36 -15.32 -6.88
C ARG A 133 8.67 -14.32 -7.79
N GLU A 134 7.64 -14.79 -8.45
CA GLU A 134 6.78 -13.99 -9.31
C GLU A 134 5.49 -13.62 -8.57
N PHE A 135 5.06 -12.39 -8.74
CA PHE A 135 3.73 -11.95 -8.37
C PHE A 135 2.95 -11.67 -9.66
N LEU A 136 1.82 -12.32 -9.85
CA LEU A 136 0.94 -12.16 -10.98
C LEU A 136 -0.41 -11.66 -10.46
N ASN A 137 -0.80 -10.44 -10.82
CA ASN A 137 -2.01 -9.78 -10.33
C ASN A 137 -3.28 -10.59 -10.60
N GLY A 138 -3.36 -11.24 -11.76
CA GLY A 138 -4.46 -12.07 -12.20
C GLY A 138 -4.49 -13.49 -11.62
N SER A 139 -3.51 -13.88 -10.79
CA SER A 139 -3.52 -15.20 -10.16
C SER A 139 -4.74 -15.39 -9.27
N SER A 140 -5.15 -16.65 -9.12
CA SER A 140 -6.21 -17.00 -8.17
C SER A 140 -5.82 -16.61 -6.76
N ALA A 141 -6.78 -16.09 -6.00
CA ALA A 141 -6.62 -15.86 -4.58
C ALA A 141 -6.23 -17.15 -3.84
N VAL A 142 -5.51 -17.02 -2.73
CA VAL A 142 -5.26 -18.13 -1.81
C VAL A 142 -6.57 -18.52 -1.11
N ASP A 143 -7.31 -17.52 -0.66
CA ASP A 143 -8.66 -17.65 -0.13
C ASP A 143 -9.68 -17.38 -1.24
N LYS A 144 -10.01 -18.44 -1.99
CA LYS A 144 -10.93 -18.37 -3.14
C LYS A 144 -12.40 -18.20 -2.76
N GLU A 145 -12.74 -18.39 -1.50
CA GLU A 145 -14.12 -18.21 -1.01
C GLU A 145 -14.45 -16.73 -0.84
N HIS A 146 -13.44 -15.91 -0.46
CA HIS A 146 -13.66 -14.50 -0.13
C HIS A 146 -13.10 -13.53 -1.18
N PHE A 147 -12.13 -13.95 -2.02
CA PHE A 147 -11.47 -13.05 -2.95
C PHE A 147 -11.46 -13.56 -4.39
N ALA A 148 -11.72 -12.65 -5.32
CA ALA A 148 -11.75 -12.97 -6.75
C ALA A 148 -10.34 -13.18 -7.35
N SER A 149 -9.31 -12.50 -6.80
CA SER A 149 -7.94 -12.57 -7.30
C SER A 149 -6.93 -12.40 -6.17
N LEU A 150 -5.69 -12.80 -6.43
CA LEU A 150 -4.57 -12.61 -5.50
C LEU A 150 -4.36 -11.11 -5.20
N LYS A 151 -4.52 -10.24 -6.21
CA LYS A 151 -4.41 -8.79 -6.04
C LYS A 151 -5.42 -8.27 -5.03
N SER A 152 -6.70 -8.64 -5.17
CA SER A 152 -7.75 -8.22 -4.24
C SER A 152 -7.44 -8.70 -2.81
N GLU A 153 -7.06 -9.98 -2.66
CA GLU A 153 -6.70 -10.54 -1.36
C GLU A 153 -5.54 -9.78 -0.71
N CYS A 154 -4.51 -9.42 -1.50
CA CYS A 154 -3.37 -8.65 -0.98
C CYS A 154 -3.78 -7.25 -0.49
N TYR A 155 -4.67 -6.54 -1.21
CA TYR A 155 -5.12 -5.21 -0.77
C TYR A 155 -5.93 -5.28 0.53
N TYR A 156 -6.86 -6.20 0.66
CA TYR A 156 -7.61 -6.35 1.90
C TYR A 156 -6.71 -6.76 3.08
N LYS A 157 -5.79 -7.71 2.87
CA LYS A 157 -4.81 -8.09 3.91
C LYS A 157 -3.88 -6.94 4.28
N LEU A 158 -3.46 -6.12 3.31
CA LEU A 158 -2.66 -4.93 3.58
C LEU A 158 -3.44 -3.94 4.45
N SER A 159 -4.71 -3.68 4.12
CA SER A 159 -5.58 -2.83 4.93
C SER A 159 -5.70 -3.35 6.37
N ASP A 160 -5.95 -4.64 6.55
CA ASP A 160 -6.03 -5.24 7.88
C ASP A 160 -4.72 -5.09 8.65
N TYR A 161 -3.57 -5.28 8.01
CA TYR A 161 -2.26 -5.11 8.65
C TYR A 161 -1.95 -3.66 9.01
N ILE A 162 -2.40 -2.70 8.20
CA ILE A 162 -2.29 -1.27 8.51
C ILE A 162 -3.18 -0.94 9.72
N LYS A 163 -4.46 -1.34 9.72
CA LYS A 163 -5.42 -1.10 10.81
C LYS A 163 -4.95 -1.63 12.17
N ILE A 164 -4.31 -2.79 12.19
CA ILE A 164 -3.78 -3.38 13.43
C ILE A 164 -2.31 -3.01 13.71
N ASN A 165 -1.79 -2.01 13.00
CA ASN A 165 -0.44 -1.47 13.16
C ASN A 165 0.66 -2.54 13.09
N LYS A 166 0.55 -3.46 12.13
CA LYS A 166 1.53 -4.53 11.88
C LYS A 166 2.54 -4.19 10.79
N ILE A 167 2.17 -3.32 9.86
CA ILE A 167 3.04 -2.92 8.77
C ILE A 167 3.57 -1.51 9.04
N HIS A 168 4.86 -1.31 8.80
CA HIS A 168 5.52 -0.03 9.06
C HIS A 168 6.35 0.39 7.86
N VAL A 169 6.48 1.70 7.67
CA VAL A 169 7.29 2.31 6.60
C VAL A 169 8.28 3.27 7.24
N ASN A 170 9.55 2.87 7.29
CA ASN A 170 10.63 3.68 7.87
C ASN A 170 11.18 4.70 6.85
N ASP A 171 11.03 4.44 5.54
CA ASP A 171 11.42 5.40 4.51
C ASP A 171 10.30 6.40 4.23
N HIS A 172 10.35 7.54 4.88
CA HIS A 172 9.33 8.60 4.76
C HIS A 172 9.44 9.42 3.46
N SER A 173 10.43 9.15 2.62
CA SER A 173 10.67 9.94 1.39
C SER A 173 9.53 9.84 0.37
N MET A 174 8.72 8.77 0.44
CA MET A 174 7.60 8.50 -0.46
C MET A 174 6.24 8.59 0.22
N ARG A 175 6.16 9.13 1.44
CA ARG A 175 4.95 9.16 2.25
C ARG A 175 3.73 9.65 1.47
N ASP A 176 3.81 10.86 0.94
CA ASP A 176 2.67 11.51 0.27
C ASP A 176 2.23 10.74 -0.99
N THR A 177 3.19 10.15 -1.72
CA THR A 177 2.91 9.34 -2.90
C THR A 177 2.19 8.05 -2.52
N ILE A 178 2.70 7.32 -1.53
CA ILE A 178 2.11 6.05 -1.08
C ILE A 178 0.70 6.28 -0.52
N VAL A 179 0.52 7.29 0.35
CA VAL A 179 -0.80 7.62 0.90
C VAL A 179 -1.78 7.97 -0.22
N LYS A 180 -1.37 8.84 -1.16
CA LYS A 180 -2.21 9.21 -2.29
C LYS A 180 -2.60 8.02 -3.17
N GLU A 181 -1.68 7.11 -3.46
CA GLU A 181 -1.96 5.93 -4.29
C GLU A 181 -2.90 4.97 -3.57
N LEU A 182 -2.69 4.70 -2.28
CA LEU A 182 -3.57 3.84 -1.49
C LEU A 182 -4.98 4.46 -1.31
N ASP A 183 -5.07 5.77 -1.22
CA ASP A 183 -6.34 6.49 -1.06
C ASP A 183 -7.23 6.42 -2.32
N THR A 184 -6.67 6.00 -3.46
CA THR A 184 -7.40 5.82 -4.73
C THR A 184 -7.92 4.39 -4.95
N ILE A 185 -7.63 3.46 -4.03
CA ILE A 185 -8.02 2.05 -4.07
C ILE A 185 -9.26 1.85 -3.19
#